data_831cf0e6811bd101d37215f78932ca61
#
_entry.id   831cf0e6811bd101d37215f78932ca61
#
_cell.length_a   1.000
_cell.length_b   1.000
_cell.length_c   1.000
_cell.angle_alpha   90.00
_cell.angle_beta   90.00
_cell.angle_gamma   90.00
#
_symmetry.space_group_name_H-M   'P 1'
#
loop_
_entity.id
_entity.type
_entity.pdbx_description
1 polymer ?
#
loop_
_entity_poly.entity_id
_entity_poly.type
_entity_poly.pdbx_seq_one_letter_code
_entity_poly.pdbx_strand_id
1 'polypeptide(L)'
;MTNVDETSVHDPTGSTVHRDHAVLVLEHLVDHGPATRSELASATGLGRGAIAGLTARLIDAGVLRPAENELTGDGRAAPLSLAVGDHVLVTALIGADDAIATVASLSGEELARFAVQVEVTGTSASALDALGTALARALAQAGRSGHPVADVTVLVDGAVAGSPPVVIMDARFGIEPVDVCAELRARVEALAAVEPALLLPLTLEPAALAAASAEHIEFGIADLLYLAGDTGIASAVVVGGVPLLGAHGLAASTFAHLPVVEDGILCECGQRGCLATVASAEQVLDRAGLGHFAEANGRLAALEELVARIEVSDDRARWSWLDAARWIGRALQLVTPTVDPAIVVIGGYWSRLVDDVDTAYRANRPTLGGGALVVIPSIAPARVGTDAAFHGARRRARDRLVAEPLLLAG
;
A
#
# COMPACT_ATOMS: atom_id res chain seq x y z
N MET A 1 -48.49 -32.69 5.43
CA MET A 1 -47.44 -33.61 4.94
C MET A 1 -46.85 -32.96 3.71
N THR A 2 -45.86 -32.16 3.88
CA THR A 2 -45.08 -31.54 2.82
C THR A 2 -43.59 -31.76 3.14
N ASN A 3 -42.97 -32.57 2.30
CA ASN A 3 -41.56 -32.90 2.32
C ASN A 3 -40.71 -31.60 2.22
N VAL A 4 -39.84 -31.40 3.18
CA VAL A 4 -38.77 -30.41 3.11
C VAL A 4 -37.55 -31.17 2.59
N ASP A 5 -37.14 -30.79 1.41
CA ASP A 5 -35.96 -31.26 0.72
C ASP A 5 -34.69 -30.95 1.55
N GLU A 6 -33.91 -31.97 1.86
CA GLU A 6 -32.59 -31.86 2.47
C GLU A 6 -31.61 -31.24 1.46
N THR A 7 -31.47 -29.92 1.51
CA THR A 7 -30.37 -29.22 0.82
C THR A 7 -29.05 -29.57 1.52
N SER A 8 -28.17 -30.21 0.79
CA SER A 8 -26.80 -30.57 1.14
C SER A 8 -26.08 -29.44 1.88
N VAL A 9 -25.74 -29.69 3.14
CA VAL A 9 -24.83 -28.86 3.92
C VAL A 9 -23.45 -28.93 3.26
N HIS A 10 -23.06 -27.85 2.62
CA HIS A 10 -21.71 -27.67 2.11
C HIS A 10 -20.77 -27.59 3.32
N ASP A 11 -19.83 -28.51 3.43
CA ASP A 11 -18.82 -28.56 4.50
C ASP A 11 -17.82 -27.40 4.33
N PRO A 12 -17.88 -26.32 5.13
CA PRO A 12 -17.03 -25.16 4.95
C PRO A 12 -15.56 -25.44 5.36
N THR A 13 -15.29 -26.52 6.10
CA THR A 13 -13.94 -26.80 6.61
C THR A 13 -13.03 -27.44 5.58
N GLY A 14 -13.54 -28.30 4.70
CA GLY A 14 -12.75 -28.93 3.63
C GLY A 14 -12.31 -27.95 2.53
N SER A 15 -13.14 -26.96 2.23
CA SER A 15 -12.87 -25.92 1.22
C SER A 15 -11.77 -24.96 1.69
N THR A 16 -11.77 -24.55 2.96
CA THR A 16 -10.81 -23.59 3.53
C THR A 16 -9.41 -24.18 3.63
N VAL A 17 -9.25 -25.40 4.15
CA VAL A 17 -7.95 -26.08 4.27
C VAL A 17 -7.29 -26.31 2.90
N HIS A 18 -8.06 -26.59 1.87
CA HIS A 18 -7.51 -26.75 0.53
C HIS A 18 -7.08 -25.42 -0.11
N ARG A 19 -7.75 -24.32 0.21
CA ARG A 19 -7.38 -22.97 -0.22
C ARG A 19 -6.05 -22.56 0.42
N ASP A 20 -5.90 -22.73 1.73
CA ASP A 20 -4.66 -22.42 2.46
C ASP A 20 -3.45 -23.18 1.94
N HIS A 21 -3.63 -24.47 1.60
CA HIS A 21 -2.56 -25.28 0.99
C HIS A 21 -2.18 -24.80 -0.42
N ALA A 22 -3.14 -24.32 -1.20
CA ALA A 22 -2.86 -23.77 -2.53
C ALA A 22 -2.05 -22.48 -2.41
N VAL A 23 -2.43 -21.60 -1.50
CA VAL A 23 -1.72 -20.35 -1.20
C VAL A 23 -0.25 -20.64 -0.90
N LEU A 24 0.06 -21.56 0.02
CA LEU A 24 1.45 -21.92 0.38
C LEU A 24 2.28 -22.39 -0.82
N VAL A 25 1.70 -23.20 -1.71
CA VAL A 25 2.40 -23.70 -2.90
C VAL A 25 2.63 -22.56 -3.91
N LEU A 26 1.63 -21.71 -4.12
CA LEU A 26 1.72 -20.62 -5.08
C LEU A 26 2.69 -19.53 -4.59
N GLU A 27 2.66 -19.16 -3.31
CA GLU A 27 3.63 -18.24 -2.70
C GLU A 27 5.06 -18.74 -2.90
N HIS A 28 5.31 -20.04 -2.61
CA HIS A 28 6.64 -20.60 -2.82
C HIS A 28 7.11 -20.49 -4.27
N LEU A 29 6.24 -20.78 -5.23
CA LEU A 29 6.57 -20.69 -6.66
C LEU A 29 6.77 -19.24 -7.13
N VAL A 30 6.06 -18.28 -6.54
CA VAL A 30 6.27 -16.86 -6.82
C VAL A 30 7.61 -16.37 -6.27
N ASP A 31 7.95 -16.76 -5.04
CA ASP A 31 9.15 -16.25 -4.34
C ASP A 31 10.45 -16.92 -4.81
N HIS A 32 10.39 -18.21 -5.19
CA HIS A 32 11.58 -19.02 -5.45
C HIS A 32 11.66 -19.55 -6.89
N GLY A 33 10.62 -19.31 -7.70
CA GLY A 33 10.55 -19.83 -9.06
C GLY A 33 10.15 -21.30 -9.16
N PRO A 34 10.45 -21.95 -10.31
CA PRO A 34 10.04 -23.33 -10.58
C PRO A 34 10.58 -24.31 -9.54
N ALA A 35 9.72 -25.22 -9.05
CA ALA A 35 10.07 -26.22 -8.04
C ALA A 35 9.43 -27.57 -8.33
N THR A 36 10.12 -28.66 -7.96
CA THR A 36 9.60 -30.03 -8.04
C THR A 36 8.56 -30.27 -6.92
N ARG A 37 7.68 -31.24 -7.11
CA ARG A 37 6.74 -31.65 -6.06
C ARG A 37 7.42 -32.04 -4.75
N SER A 38 8.64 -32.55 -4.79
CA SER A 38 9.42 -32.91 -3.60
C SER A 38 9.91 -31.67 -2.86
N GLU A 39 10.38 -30.66 -3.58
CA GLU A 39 10.80 -29.37 -3.01
C GLU A 39 9.61 -28.63 -2.41
N LEU A 40 8.47 -28.60 -3.13
CA LEU A 40 7.22 -28.03 -2.61
C LEU A 40 6.75 -28.70 -1.32
N ALA A 41 6.82 -30.04 -1.26
CA ALA A 41 6.48 -30.78 -0.04
C ALA A 41 7.41 -30.43 1.13
N SER A 42 8.71 -30.28 0.86
CA SER A 42 9.70 -29.90 1.88
C SER A 42 9.50 -28.45 2.36
N ALA A 43 9.26 -27.52 1.44
CA ALA A 43 9.12 -26.10 1.73
C ALA A 43 7.82 -25.76 2.48
N THR A 44 6.71 -26.39 2.07
CA THR A 44 5.38 -26.12 2.65
C THR A 44 5.05 -26.98 3.88
N GLY A 45 5.82 -28.03 4.15
CA GLY A 45 5.52 -29.02 5.20
C GLY A 45 4.33 -29.92 4.87
N LEU A 46 3.77 -29.86 3.66
CA LEU A 46 2.65 -30.68 3.23
C LEU A 46 3.09 -32.09 2.84
N GLY A 47 2.26 -33.09 3.10
CA GLY A 47 2.53 -34.47 2.71
C GLY A 47 2.59 -34.64 1.18
N ARG A 48 3.45 -35.54 0.68
CA ARG A 48 3.63 -35.80 -0.77
C ARG A 48 2.33 -36.09 -1.51
N GLY A 49 1.39 -36.82 -0.89
CA GLY A 49 0.08 -37.10 -1.48
C GLY A 49 -0.79 -35.85 -1.63
N ALA A 50 -0.76 -34.95 -0.63
CA ALA A 50 -1.47 -33.67 -0.68
C ALA A 50 -0.89 -32.77 -1.79
N ILE A 51 0.43 -32.65 -1.88
CA ILE A 51 1.11 -31.90 -2.97
C ILE A 51 0.76 -32.49 -4.35
N ALA A 52 0.81 -33.83 -4.51
CA ALA A 52 0.49 -34.46 -5.79
C ALA A 52 -0.96 -34.16 -6.23
N GLY A 53 -1.93 -34.32 -5.34
CA GLY A 53 -3.33 -34.04 -5.63
C GLY A 53 -3.61 -32.56 -5.87
N LEU A 54 -2.97 -31.66 -5.09
CA LEU A 54 -3.12 -30.21 -5.25
C LEU A 54 -2.52 -29.74 -6.57
N THR A 55 -1.27 -30.11 -6.87
CA THR A 55 -0.60 -29.68 -8.12
C THR A 55 -1.29 -30.23 -9.37
N ALA A 56 -1.86 -31.44 -9.32
CA ALA A 56 -2.66 -31.97 -10.44
C ALA A 56 -3.87 -31.05 -10.72
N ARG A 57 -4.64 -30.68 -9.69
CA ARG A 57 -5.79 -29.78 -9.83
C ARG A 57 -5.39 -28.38 -10.35
N LEU A 58 -4.26 -27.84 -9.87
CA LEU A 58 -3.76 -26.53 -10.34
C LEU A 58 -3.29 -26.58 -11.79
N ILE A 59 -2.74 -27.72 -12.25
CA ILE A 59 -2.40 -27.95 -13.65
C ILE A 59 -3.67 -28.07 -14.49
N ASP A 60 -4.64 -28.86 -14.05
CA ASP A 60 -5.93 -29.03 -14.75
C ASP A 60 -6.70 -27.70 -14.87
N ALA A 61 -6.53 -26.80 -13.87
CA ALA A 61 -7.09 -25.45 -13.88
C ALA A 61 -6.27 -24.44 -14.71
N GLY A 62 -5.14 -24.84 -15.30
CA GLY A 62 -4.26 -23.95 -16.05
C GLY A 62 -3.43 -22.97 -15.21
N VAL A 63 -3.38 -23.15 -13.88
CA VAL A 63 -2.62 -22.28 -12.95
C VAL A 63 -1.13 -22.65 -12.92
N LEU A 64 -0.83 -23.94 -13.02
CA LEU A 64 0.54 -24.45 -13.08
C LEU A 64 0.82 -25.14 -14.42
N ARG A 65 2.08 -25.10 -14.85
CA ARG A 65 2.60 -25.85 -16.01
C ARG A 65 3.95 -26.48 -15.67
N PRO A 66 4.37 -27.56 -16.37
CA PRO A 66 5.76 -27.99 -16.33
C PRO A 66 6.68 -26.89 -16.82
N ALA A 67 7.81 -26.64 -16.16
CA ALA A 67 8.79 -25.66 -16.59
C ALA A 67 9.46 -26.09 -17.90
N GLU A 68 9.54 -25.19 -18.89
CA GLU A 68 9.94 -25.52 -20.27
C GLU A 68 11.43 -25.88 -20.47
N ASN A 69 12.30 -25.64 -19.48
CA ASN A 69 13.75 -25.66 -19.69
C ASN A 69 14.52 -26.87 -19.10
N GLU A 70 13.83 -27.92 -18.65
CA GLU A 70 14.54 -29.12 -18.20
C GLU A 70 13.99 -30.40 -18.86
N LEU A 71 14.43 -30.67 -20.08
CA LEU A 71 14.52 -32.04 -20.60
C LEU A 71 15.60 -32.75 -19.77
N THR A 72 15.31 -33.06 -18.52
CA THR A 72 16.16 -33.91 -17.72
C THR A 72 15.93 -35.37 -18.17
N GLY A 73 16.81 -35.85 -19.02
CA GLY A 73 16.87 -37.24 -19.44
C GLY A 73 17.10 -38.25 -18.29
N ASP A 74 17.05 -37.80 -17.04
CA ASP A 74 17.40 -38.58 -15.84
C ASP A 74 16.20 -39.08 -15.02
N GLY A 75 14.98 -39.05 -15.54
CA GLY A 75 13.82 -39.58 -14.83
C GLY A 75 13.39 -38.78 -13.56
N ARG A 76 13.97 -37.62 -13.34
CA ARG A 76 13.51 -36.69 -12.27
C ARG A 76 12.18 -36.03 -12.68
N ALA A 77 11.29 -35.89 -11.71
CA ALA A 77 10.02 -35.20 -11.95
C ALA A 77 10.28 -33.73 -12.38
N ALA A 78 9.69 -33.32 -13.51
CA ALA A 78 9.84 -31.96 -14.02
C ALA A 78 9.40 -30.94 -12.97
N PRO A 79 10.15 -29.83 -12.79
CA PRO A 79 9.71 -28.71 -11.96
C PRO A 79 8.40 -28.13 -12.47
N LEU A 80 7.60 -27.59 -11.58
CA LEU A 80 6.36 -26.88 -11.88
C LEU A 80 6.62 -25.37 -11.79
N SER A 81 6.07 -24.63 -12.72
CA SER A 81 6.05 -23.16 -12.72
C SER A 81 4.61 -22.63 -12.75
N LEU A 82 4.42 -21.39 -12.39
CA LEU A 82 3.16 -20.69 -12.64
C LEU A 82 2.94 -20.58 -14.15
N ALA A 83 1.71 -20.78 -14.60
CA ALA A 83 1.35 -20.59 -16.01
C ALA A 83 1.54 -19.12 -16.43
N VAL A 84 1.31 -18.20 -15.49
CA VAL A 84 1.48 -16.74 -15.65
C VAL A 84 2.83 -16.24 -15.13
N GLY A 85 3.86 -17.08 -15.05
CA GLY A 85 5.19 -16.71 -14.51
C GLY A 85 5.83 -15.51 -15.21
N ASP A 86 5.48 -15.26 -16.47
CA ASP A 86 5.96 -14.13 -17.28
C ASP A 86 5.07 -12.88 -17.16
N HIS A 87 3.97 -12.95 -16.41
CA HIS A 87 3.09 -11.80 -16.20
C HIS A 87 3.74 -10.77 -15.28
N VAL A 88 3.31 -9.52 -15.43
CA VAL A 88 3.81 -8.39 -14.65
C VAL A 88 2.70 -7.72 -13.86
N LEU A 89 3.10 -7.05 -12.79
CA LEU A 89 2.28 -6.15 -12.00
C LEU A 89 2.61 -4.71 -12.41
N VAL A 90 1.57 -3.92 -12.64
CA VAL A 90 1.71 -2.49 -12.89
C VAL A 90 1.18 -1.73 -11.68
N THR A 91 2.01 -0.85 -11.13
CA THR A 91 1.61 0.00 -10.00
C THR A 91 1.81 1.45 -10.41
N ALA A 92 0.78 2.28 -10.23
CA ALA A 92 0.85 3.71 -10.48
C ALA A 92 0.54 4.48 -9.20
N LEU A 93 1.27 5.57 -8.93
CA LEU A 93 1.13 6.45 -7.78
C LEU A 93 1.08 7.89 -8.26
N ILE A 94 0.18 8.68 -7.72
CA ILE A 94 0.24 10.11 -7.84
C ILE A 94 0.86 10.71 -6.58
N GLY A 95 2.10 11.18 -6.73
CA GLY A 95 2.91 11.75 -5.65
C GLY A 95 2.78 13.27 -5.52
N ALA A 96 3.67 13.89 -4.75
CA ALA A 96 3.67 15.34 -4.50
C ALA A 96 3.94 16.16 -5.76
N ASP A 97 4.97 15.82 -6.50
CA ASP A 97 5.47 16.60 -7.65
C ASP A 97 5.46 15.80 -8.94
N ASP A 98 5.15 14.50 -8.90
CA ASP A 98 5.11 13.61 -10.05
C ASP A 98 4.05 12.52 -9.95
N ALA A 99 3.71 11.94 -11.09
CA ALA A 99 2.98 10.70 -11.20
C ALA A 99 3.96 9.62 -11.68
N ILE A 100 4.04 8.52 -10.95
CA ILE A 100 4.98 7.43 -11.21
C ILE A 100 4.19 6.17 -11.56
N ALA A 101 4.63 5.45 -12.60
CA ALA A 101 4.14 4.10 -12.87
C ALA A 101 5.32 3.13 -13.01
N THR A 102 5.19 1.96 -12.43
CA THR A 102 6.21 0.91 -12.44
C THR A 102 5.66 -0.37 -13.05
N VAL A 103 6.54 -1.12 -13.69
CA VAL A 103 6.29 -2.50 -14.13
C VAL A 103 7.19 -3.41 -13.31
N ALA A 104 6.65 -4.43 -12.69
CA ALA A 104 7.41 -5.39 -11.89
C ALA A 104 7.01 -6.83 -12.21
N SER A 105 7.94 -7.77 -12.02
CA SER A 105 7.65 -9.20 -12.07
C SER A 105 6.72 -9.63 -10.93
N LEU A 106 6.16 -10.81 -11.00
CA LEU A 106 5.38 -11.38 -9.88
C LEU A 106 6.22 -11.58 -8.61
N SER A 107 7.55 -11.77 -8.72
CA SER A 107 8.46 -11.82 -7.58
C SER A 107 8.73 -10.46 -6.94
N GLY A 108 8.28 -9.36 -7.58
CA GLY A 108 8.43 -7.98 -7.09
C GLY A 108 9.64 -7.22 -7.63
N GLU A 109 10.45 -7.84 -8.52
CA GLU A 109 11.56 -7.15 -9.18
C GLU A 109 11.01 -6.05 -10.11
N GLU A 110 11.51 -4.81 -9.95
CA GLU A 110 11.14 -3.69 -10.80
C GLU A 110 11.85 -3.78 -12.16
N LEU A 111 11.08 -3.87 -13.23
CA LEU A 111 11.56 -4.00 -14.60
C LEU A 111 11.61 -2.65 -15.34
N ALA A 112 10.71 -1.73 -14.98
CA ALA A 112 10.66 -0.39 -15.57
C ALA A 112 9.94 0.60 -14.65
N ARG A 113 10.34 1.89 -14.77
CA ARG A 113 9.73 3.01 -14.03
C ARG A 113 9.56 4.21 -14.97
N PHE A 114 8.42 4.86 -14.89
CA PHE A 114 8.06 6.04 -15.66
C PHE A 114 7.55 7.12 -14.71
N ALA A 115 8.14 8.30 -14.80
CA ALA A 115 7.71 9.48 -14.06
C ALA A 115 7.20 10.56 -15.03
N VAL A 116 6.17 11.27 -14.64
CA VAL A 116 5.58 12.41 -15.33
C VAL A 116 5.38 13.51 -14.31
N GLN A 117 5.94 14.68 -14.56
CA GLN A 117 5.80 15.83 -13.65
C GLN A 117 4.33 16.25 -13.54
N VAL A 118 3.91 16.56 -12.33
CA VAL A 118 2.59 17.13 -12.01
C VAL A 118 2.78 18.57 -11.62
N GLU A 119 1.99 19.46 -12.21
CA GLU A 119 2.04 20.87 -11.83
C GLU A 119 1.57 21.07 -10.38
N VAL A 120 2.36 21.76 -9.57
CA VAL A 120 2.10 21.99 -8.15
C VAL A 120 0.77 22.73 -7.94
N THR A 121 0.44 23.65 -8.85
CA THR A 121 -0.82 24.42 -8.85
C THR A 121 -1.84 23.87 -9.86
N GLY A 122 -1.62 22.64 -10.35
CA GLY A 122 -2.45 22.03 -11.37
C GLY A 122 -3.84 21.63 -10.87
N THR A 123 -4.73 21.39 -11.81
CA THR A 123 -6.10 20.90 -11.54
C THR A 123 -6.10 19.40 -11.30
N SER A 124 -7.18 18.88 -10.72
CA SER A 124 -7.42 17.41 -10.61
C SER A 124 -7.32 16.73 -11.98
N ALA A 125 -7.78 17.39 -13.05
CA ALA A 125 -7.69 16.86 -14.41
C ALA A 125 -6.24 16.74 -14.89
N SER A 126 -5.37 17.75 -14.66
CA SER A 126 -3.95 17.69 -15.04
C SER A 126 -3.19 16.60 -14.27
N ALA A 127 -3.56 16.38 -13.00
CA ALA A 127 -3.00 15.31 -12.18
C ALA A 127 -3.39 13.91 -12.72
N LEU A 128 -4.66 13.74 -13.11
CA LEU A 128 -5.16 12.50 -13.75
C LEU A 128 -4.55 12.28 -15.14
N ASP A 129 -4.29 13.33 -15.90
CA ASP A 129 -3.63 13.25 -17.21
C ASP A 129 -2.16 12.80 -17.06
N ALA A 130 -1.45 13.32 -16.05
CA ALA A 130 -0.09 12.89 -15.74
C ALA A 130 -0.05 11.41 -15.30
N LEU A 131 -0.96 11.02 -14.40
CA LEU A 131 -1.09 9.63 -13.94
C LEU A 131 -1.45 8.69 -15.10
N GLY A 132 -2.41 9.07 -15.94
CA GLY A 132 -2.79 8.33 -17.14
C GLY A 132 -1.62 8.19 -18.13
N THR A 133 -0.83 9.25 -18.30
CA THR A 133 0.37 9.21 -19.16
C THR A 133 1.43 8.26 -18.63
N ALA A 134 1.75 8.31 -17.33
CA ALA A 134 2.70 7.39 -16.69
C ALA A 134 2.23 5.93 -16.83
N LEU A 135 0.95 5.69 -16.54
CA LEU A 135 0.34 4.36 -16.63
C LEU A 135 0.33 3.82 -18.06
N ALA A 136 -0.04 4.65 -19.05
CA ALA A 136 -0.01 4.26 -20.47
C ALA A 136 1.41 3.86 -20.93
N ARG A 137 2.45 4.57 -20.48
CA ARG A 137 3.85 4.23 -20.77
C ARG A 137 4.23 2.88 -20.16
N ALA A 138 3.83 2.60 -18.91
CA ALA A 138 4.09 1.34 -18.22
C ALA A 138 3.40 0.16 -18.94
N LEU A 139 2.12 0.28 -19.26
CA LEU A 139 1.36 -0.73 -19.99
C LEU A 139 1.93 -0.99 -21.39
N ALA A 140 2.29 0.07 -22.11
CA ALA A 140 2.95 -0.06 -23.43
C ALA A 140 4.31 -0.75 -23.32
N GLN A 141 5.08 -0.51 -22.25
CA GLN A 141 6.35 -1.20 -22.01
C GLN A 141 6.14 -2.69 -21.75
N ALA A 142 5.18 -3.06 -20.89
CA ALA A 142 4.82 -4.46 -20.66
C ALA A 142 4.46 -5.17 -21.98
N GLY A 143 3.61 -4.55 -22.79
CA GLY A 143 3.23 -5.09 -24.10
C GLY A 143 4.40 -5.25 -25.08
N ARG A 144 5.31 -4.26 -25.17
CA ARG A 144 6.52 -4.35 -26.01
C ARG A 144 7.47 -5.45 -25.57
N SER A 145 7.56 -5.69 -24.29
CA SER A 145 8.40 -6.75 -23.71
C SER A 145 7.76 -8.14 -23.77
N GLY A 146 6.52 -8.25 -24.26
CA GLY A 146 5.81 -9.51 -24.36
C GLY A 146 5.29 -10.03 -23.01
N HIS A 147 5.22 -9.17 -22.00
CA HIS A 147 4.73 -9.54 -20.67
C HIS A 147 3.24 -9.16 -20.52
N PRO A 148 2.33 -10.13 -20.39
CA PRO A 148 0.94 -9.86 -20.05
C PRO A 148 0.85 -9.22 -18.66
N VAL A 149 -0.12 -8.31 -18.48
CA VAL A 149 -0.36 -7.66 -17.19
C VAL A 149 -1.38 -8.46 -16.39
N ALA A 150 -1.02 -8.87 -15.18
CA ALA A 150 -1.89 -9.63 -14.29
C ALA A 150 -2.74 -8.73 -13.37
N ASP A 151 -2.20 -7.59 -12.93
CA ASP A 151 -2.88 -6.64 -12.03
C ASP A 151 -2.38 -5.22 -12.29
N VAL A 152 -3.29 -4.26 -12.18
CA VAL A 152 -2.98 -2.82 -12.19
C VAL A 152 -3.46 -2.22 -10.87
N THR A 153 -2.53 -1.76 -10.04
CA THR A 153 -2.83 -1.08 -8.78
C THR A 153 -2.54 0.40 -8.90
N VAL A 154 -3.52 1.23 -8.56
CA VAL A 154 -3.42 2.69 -8.49
C VAL A 154 -3.38 3.11 -7.03
N LEU A 155 -2.36 3.85 -6.66
CA LEU A 155 -2.13 4.39 -5.33
C LEU A 155 -2.42 5.88 -5.29
N VAL A 156 -3.08 6.32 -4.22
CA VAL A 156 -3.41 7.72 -3.94
C VAL A 156 -3.07 8.05 -2.49
N ASP A 157 -2.75 9.31 -2.21
CA ASP A 157 -2.46 9.76 -0.84
C ASP A 157 -3.74 9.99 -0.02
N GLY A 158 -4.87 10.16 -0.68
CA GLY A 158 -6.18 10.35 -0.06
C GLY A 158 -6.78 9.05 0.51
N ALA A 159 -7.91 9.20 1.18
CA ALA A 159 -8.70 8.08 1.64
C ALA A 159 -9.49 7.47 0.47
N VAL A 160 -9.62 6.14 0.46
CA VAL A 160 -10.41 5.40 -0.53
C VAL A 160 -11.61 4.75 0.17
N ALA A 161 -12.81 5.01 -0.32
CA ALA A 161 -14.04 4.52 0.28
C ALA A 161 -15.06 4.06 -0.76
N GLY A 162 -16.02 3.26 -0.32
CA GLY A 162 -17.19 2.87 -1.12
C GLY A 162 -16.99 1.62 -1.98
N SER A 163 -18.09 1.28 -2.69
CA SER A 163 -18.12 0.18 -3.65
C SER A 163 -19.04 0.60 -4.80
N PRO A 164 -18.50 0.96 -5.98
CA PRO A 164 -17.09 0.97 -6.35
C PRO A 164 -16.25 1.95 -5.50
N PRO A 165 -14.93 1.71 -5.38
CA PRO A 165 -14.06 2.56 -4.59
C PRO A 165 -13.83 3.92 -5.26
N VAL A 166 -13.93 5.00 -4.48
CA VAL A 166 -13.65 6.37 -4.90
C VAL A 166 -12.65 7.01 -3.95
N VAL A 167 -11.88 7.96 -4.47
CA VAL A 167 -10.99 8.79 -3.64
C VAL A 167 -11.81 9.88 -2.97
N ILE A 168 -11.59 10.06 -1.69
CA ILE A 168 -12.15 11.15 -0.91
C ILE A 168 -11.03 11.82 -0.12
N MET A 169 -11.18 13.13 0.15
CA MET A 169 -10.23 13.90 0.97
C MET A 169 -8.77 13.80 0.51
N ASP A 170 -8.53 13.93 -0.76
CA ASP A 170 -7.19 14.00 -1.33
C ASP A 170 -6.85 15.45 -1.68
N ALA A 171 -5.66 15.91 -1.31
CA ALA A 171 -5.23 17.29 -1.52
C ALA A 171 -5.20 17.72 -3.01
N ARG A 172 -5.11 16.76 -3.95
CA ARG A 172 -5.08 17.01 -5.39
C ARG A 172 -6.45 16.94 -6.04
N PHE A 173 -7.32 16.08 -5.51
CA PHE A 173 -8.66 15.87 -6.06
C PHE A 173 -9.71 16.72 -5.34
N GLY A 174 -9.35 17.37 -4.23
CA GLY A 174 -10.26 18.19 -3.44
C GLY A 174 -11.17 17.35 -2.55
N ILE A 175 -12.31 17.93 -2.17
CA ILE A 175 -13.27 17.33 -1.22
C ILE A 175 -14.35 16.48 -1.90
N GLU A 176 -14.57 16.66 -3.20
CA GLU A 176 -15.57 15.89 -3.95
C GLU A 176 -15.04 14.48 -4.24
N PRO A 177 -15.86 13.44 -4.11
CA PRO A 177 -15.44 12.07 -4.45
C PRO A 177 -15.06 11.94 -5.92
N VAL A 178 -13.91 11.30 -6.20
CA VAL A 178 -13.42 11.09 -7.56
C VAL A 178 -13.28 9.59 -7.83
N ASP A 179 -13.95 9.09 -8.87
CA ASP A 179 -13.73 7.74 -9.40
C ASP A 179 -12.50 7.75 -10.30
N VAL A 180 -11.32 7.61 -9.68
CA VAL A 180 -10.03 7.59 -10.37
C VAL A 180 -9.94 6.42 -11.36
N CYS A 181 -10.56 5.29 -11.05
CA CYS A 181 -10.56 4.14 -11.95
C CYS A 181 -11.34 4.43 -13.24
N ALA A 182 -12.52 5.02 -13.14
CA ALA A 182 -13.31 5.44 -14.31
C ALA A 182 -12.58 6.50 -15.14
N GLU A 183 -11.98 7.49 -14.47
CA GLU A 183 -11.20 8.56 -15.10
C GLU A 183 -9.98 8.02 -15.86
N LEU A 184 -9.25 7.05 -15.29
CA LEU A 184 -8.12 6.40 -15.96
C LEU A 184 -8.56 5.51 -17.13
N ARG A 185 -9.67 4.80 -17.00
CA ARG A 185 -10.23 4.02 -18.13
C ARG A 185 -10.61 4.90 -19.32
N ALA A 186 -11.09 6.12 -19.04
CA ALA A 186 -11.40 7.09 -20.09
C ALA A 186 -10.16 7.67 -20.79
N ARG A 187 -9.01 7.72 -20.09
CA ARG A 187 -7.77 8.34 -20.59
C ARG A 187 -6.77 7.35 -21.19
N VAL A 188 -6.79 6.11 -20.74
CA VAL A 188 -5.79 5.09 -21.10
C VAL A 188 -6.45 4.01 -21.94
N GLU A 189 -6.20 4.02 -23.25
CA GLU A 189 -6.79 3.11 -24.22
C GLU A 189 -6.61 1.62 -23.84
N ALA A 190 -5.44 1.26 -23.31
CA ALA A 190 -5.15 -0.11 -22.86
C ALA A 190 -6.00 -0.58 -21.67
N LEU A 191 -6.66 0.34 -20.95
CA LEU A 191 -7.62 0.05 -19.87
C LEU A 191 -9.08 0.10 -20.36
N ALA A 192 -9.33 0.66 -21.54
CA ALA A 192 -10.64 0.70 -22.14
C ALA A 192 -11.03 -0.70 -22.63
N ALA A 193 -12.04 -1.30 -22.02
CA ALA A 193 -12.46 -2.65 -22.39
C ALA A 193 -13.37 -2.65 -23.58
N VAL A 194 -13.13 -3.63 -24.46
CA VAL A 194 -14.08 -4.01 -25.52
C VAL A 194 -15.16 -4.95 -24.94
N GLU A 195 -14.80 -5.78 -23.95
CA GLU A 195 -15.72 -6.68 -23.24
C GLU A 195 -15.40 -6.71 -21.73
N PRO A 196 -16.42 -6.77 -20.84
CA PRO A 196 -16.23 -6.80 -19.39
C PRO A 196 -15.36 -7.96 -18.88
N ALA A 197 -15.36 -9.09 -19.59
CA ALA A 197 -14.56 -10.27 -19.24
C ALA A 197 -13.05 -10.12 -19.53
N LEU A 198 -12.67 -9.12 -20.33
CA LEU A 198 -11.27 -8.82 -20.70
C LEU A 198 -10.73 -7.58 -19.99
N LEU A 199 -11.46 -7.06 -18.99
CA LEU A 199 -11.02 -5.92 -18.19
C LEU A 199 -9.80 -6.32 -17.37
N LEU A 200 -8.69 -5.61 -17.59
CA LEU A 200 -7.57 -5.67 -16.66
C LEU A 200 -8.05 -5.30 -15.24
N PRO A 201 -7.72 -6.12 -14.22
CA PRO A 201 -8.02 -5.77 -12.84
C PRO A 201 -7.40 -4.40 -12.54
N LEU A 202 -8.22 -3.46 -12.12
CA LEU A 202 -7.79 -2.11 -11.73
C LEU A 202 -8.21 -1.87 -10.29
N THR A 203 -7.23 -1.90 -9.41
CA THR A 203 -7.43 -1.75 -7.96
C THR A 203 -7.00 -0.35 -7.53
N LEU A 204 -7.80 0.31 -6.71
CA LEU A 204 -7.51 1.61 -6.11
C LEU A 204 -7.23 1.44 -4.62
N GLU A 205 -6.08 1.89 -4.15
CA GLU A 205 -5.66 1.75 -2.75
C GLU A 205 -5.00 3.03 -2.21
N PRO A 206 -5.13 3.33 -0.90
CA PRO A 206 -4.31 4.35 -0.25
C PRO A 206 -2.82 3.96 -0.25
N ALA A 207 -1.94 4.88 -0.62
CA ALA A 207 -0.50 4.66 -0.62
C ALA A 207 0.05 4.29 0.77
N ALA A 208 -0.49 4.90 1.84
CA ALA A 208 -0.12 4.58 3.21
C ALA A 208 -0.46 3.14 3.60
N LEU A 209 -1.58 2.59 3.08
CA LEU A 209 -1.96 1.21 3.34
C LEU A 209 -0.97 0.22 2.70
N ALA A 210 -0.56 0.52 1.47
CA ALA A 210 0.46 -0.26 0.78
C ALA A 210 1.81 -0.14 1.50
N ALA A 211 2.25 1.07 1.87
CA ALA A 211 3.48 1.29 2.61
C ALA A 211 3.49 0.55 3.96
N ALA A 212 2.41 0.64 4.74
CA ALA A 212 2.27 -0.11 5.99
C ALA A 212 2.38 -1.63 5.78
N SER A 213 1.86 -2.15 4.66
CA SER A 213 1.97 -3.57 4.31
C SER A 213 3.42 -4.00 4.01
N ALA A 214 4.26 -3.11 3.47
CA ALA A 214 5.68 -3.39 3.27
C ALA A 214 6.46 -3.29 4.60
N GLU A 215 6.21 -2.24 5.36
CA GLU A 215 6.94 -1.97 6.60
C GLU A 215 6.68 -3.03 7.69
N HIS A 216 5.43 -3.54 7.83
CA HIS A 216 5.14 -4.57 8.83
C HIS A 216 5.96 -5.85 8.59
N ILE A 217 6.24 -6.17 7.34
CA ILE A 217 7.05 -7.33 6.95
C ILE A 217 8.52 -7.06 7.24
N GLU A 218 9.03 -5.89 6.83
CA GLU A 218 10.41 -5.49 7.06
C GLU A 218 10.76 -5.43 8.55
N PHE A 219 9.82 -4.98 9.39
CA PHE A 219 9.96 -5.01 10.84
C PHE A 219 9.72 -6.39 11.46
N GLY A 220 9.03 -7.31 10.78
CA GLY A 220 8.59 -8.60 11.33
C GLY A 220 7.57 -8.43 12.46
N ILE A 221 6.74 -7.39 12.43
CA ILE A 221 5.79 -7.02 13.49
C ILE A 221 4.37 -7.03 12.92
N ALA A 222 3.46 -7.75 13.57
CA ALA A 222 2.09 -7.94 13.09
C ALA A 222 1.17 -6.73 13.39
N ASP A 223 1.46 -5.96 14.44
CA ASP A 223 0.59 -4.86 14.92
C ASP A 223 1.34 -3.54 14.80
N LEU A 224 0.99 -2.73 13.79
CA LEU A 224 1.75 -1.56 13.39
C LEU A 224 0.80 -0.40 13.06
N LEU A 225 1.14 0.81 13.50
CA LEU A 225 0.59 2.07 13.02
C LEU A 225 1.64 2.75 12.12
N TYR A 226 1.30 2.99 10.86
CA TYR A 226 2.13 3.73 9.90
C TYR A 226 1.63 5.17 9.78
N LEU A 227 2.54 6.12 9.78
CA LEU A 227 2.28 7.54 9.54
C LEU A 227 3.33 8.10 8.58
N ALA A 228 2.91 8.93 7.64
CA ALA A 228 3.81 9.67 6.75
C ALA A 228 3.32 11.10 6.54
N GLY A 229 4.24 12.01 6.30
CA GLY A 229 3.96 13.44 6.19
C GLY A 229 4.63 14.11 5.00
N ASP A 230 4.36 13.67 3.76
CA ASP A 230 4.95 14.29 2.56
C ASP A 230 3.94 15.22 1.85
N THR A 231 2.97 14.67 1.13
CA THR A 231 1.94 15.44 0.41
C THR A 231 0.89 15.96 1.38
N GLY A 232 0.51 15.12 2.32
CA GLY A 232 -0.41 15.37 3.41
C GLY A 232 0.03 14.55 4.61
N ILE A 233 -0.88 14.29 5.55
CA ILE A 233 -0.67 13.34 6.64
C ILE A 233 -1.41 12.05 6.28
N ALA A 234 -0.67 11.05 5.86
CA ALA A 234 -1.19 9.74 5.50
C ALA A 234 -0.97 8.72 6.64
N SER A 235 -1.88 7.78 6.79
CA SER A 235 -1.81 6.78 7.86
C SER A 235 -2.47 5.47 7.49
N ALA A 236 -2.00 4.39 8.10
CA ALA A 236 -2.61 3.08 8.01
C ALA A 236 -2.31 2.25 9.26
N VAL A 237 -3.18 1.30 9.57
CA VAL A 237 -3.02 0.36 10.68
C VAL A 237 -2.97 -1.06 10.13
N VAL A 238 -2.05 -1.85 10.64
CA VAL A 238 -1.97 -3.30 10.43
C VAL A 238 -2.23 -3.98 11.77
N VAL A 239 -3.12 -4.94 11.81
CA VAL A 239 -3.47 -5.73 13.00
C VAL A 239 -3.37 -7.22 12.66
N GLY A 240 -2.59 -7.97 13.41
CA GLY A 240 -2.37 -9.39 13.13
C GLY A 240 -1.77 -9.65 11.72
N GLY A 241 -0.97 -8.73 11.20
CA GLY A 241 -0.39 -8.80 9.86
C GLY A 241 -1.34 -8.42 8.72
N VAL A 242 -2.58 -8.01 9.03
CA VAL A 242 -3.61 -7.65 8.03
C VAL A 242 -3.94 -6.16 8.13
N PRO A 243 -3.93 -5.42 7.01
CA PRO A 243 -4.35 -4.02 7.00
C PRO A 243 -5.80 -3.84 7.46
N LEU A 244 -6.01 -2.90 8.38
CA LEU A 244 -7.33 -2.57 8.92
C LEU A 244 -8.07 -1.64 7.96
N LEU A 245 -9.14 -2.12 7.33
CA LEU A 245 -9.95 -1.32 6.41
C LEU A 245 -11.18 -0.70 7.07
N GLY A 246 -11.76 -1.38 8.05
CA GLY A 246 -13.05 -1.00 8.64
C GLY A 246 -14.23 -1.20 7.67
N ALA A 247 -15.42 -0.78 8.09
CA ALA A 247 -16.65 -1.00 7.34
C ALA A 247 -16.74 -0.22 6.01
N HIS A 248 -16.02 0.89 5.90
CA HIS A 248 -16.09 1.80 4.75
C HIS A 248 -14.73 2.02 4.06
N GLY A 249 -13.70 1.25 4.41
CA GLY A 249 -12.34 1.43 3.90
C GLY A 249 -11.55 2.58 4.57
N LEU A 250 -12.13 3.24 5.58
CA LEU A 250 -11.60 4.47 6.16
C LEU A 250 -10.83 4.28 7.48
N ALA A 251 -10.70 3.06 7.97
CA ALA A 251 -10.02 2.82 9.23
C ALA A 251 -8.56 3.30 9.15
N ALA A 252 -8.18 4.19 10.07
CA ALA A 252 -6.89 4.83 10.18
C ALA A 252 -6.47 5.77 9.02
N SER A 253 -7.15 5.81 7.88
CA SER A 253 -6.78 6.71 6.77
C SER A 253 -7.13 8.18 7.02
N THR A 254 -7.87 8.47 8.10
CA THR A 254 -8.33 9.82 8.46
C THR A 254 -7.55 10.45 9.61
N PHE A 255 -6.36 9.95 9.94
CA PHE A 255 -5.52 10.44 11.04
C PHE A 255 -5.21 11.94 10.93
N ALA A 256 -5.04 12.44 9.72
CA ALA A 256 -4.88 13.87 9.43
C ALA A 256 -6.01 14.75 10.00
N HIS A 257 -7.20 14.19 10.14
CA HIS A 257 -8.41 14.88 10.59
C HIS A 257 -8.78 14.62 12.04
N LEU A 258 -7.87 14.08 12.85
CA LEU A 258 -8.03 14.02 14.30
C LEU A 258 -8.10 15.44 14.88
N PRO A 259 -9.11 15.80 15.68
CA PRO A 259 -9.23 17.11 16.33
C PRO A 259 -8.25 17.19 17.50
N VAL A 260 -7.06 17.72 17.25
CA VAL A 260 -5.99 17.86 18.25
C VAL A 260 -5.95 19.22 18.93
N VAL A 261 -6.58 20.24 18.31
CA VAL A 261 -6.68 21.62 18.80
C VAL A 261 -8.13 21.95 19.09
N GLU A 262 -8.45 22.24 20.35
CA GLU A 262 -9.79 22.71 20.72
C GLU A 262 -10.07 24.07 20.07
N ASP A 263 -11.24 24.24 19.46
CA ASP A 263 -11.65 25.45 18.73
C ASP A 263 -10.65 25.95 17.67
N GLY A 264 -9.84 25.06 17.12
CA GLY A 264 -8.82 25.39 16.14
C GLY A 264 -9.37 25.83 14.78
N ILE A 265 -8.46 25.99 13.82
CA ILE A 265 -8.76 26.44 12.46
C ILE A 265 -9.72 25.46 11.78
N LEU A 266 -10.64 25.99 10.97
CA LEU A 266 -11.52 25.18 10.13
C LEU A 266 -10.69 24.42 9.10
N CYS A 267 -10.81 23.10 9.12
CA CYS A 267 -10.19 22.21 8.14
C CYS A 267 -11.10 22.06 6.91
N GLU A 268 -10.53 21.75 5.75
CA GLU A 268 -11.26 21.46 4.51
C GLU A 268 -12.27 20.30 4.67
N CYS A 269 -12.01 19.34 5.58
CA CYS A 269 -12.96 18.28 5.90
C CYS A 269 -14.22 18.73 6.64
N GLY A 270 -14.35 20.03 6.97
CA GLY A 270 -15.47 20.63 7.70
C GLY A 270 -15.34 20.60 9.22
N GLN A 271 -14.34 19.93 9.79
CA GLN A 271 -14.07 19.95 11.24
C GLN A 271 -13.12 21.09 11.62
N ARG A 272 -13.05 21.41 12.92
CA ARG A 272 -12.07 22.36 13.45
C ARG A 272 -10.96 21.67 14.21
N GLY A 273 -9.76 22.23 14.12
CA GLY A 273 -8.61 21.79 14.92
C GLY A 273 -8.00 20.47 14.50
N CYS A 274 -8.19 20.04 13.25
CA CYS A 274 -7.58 18.83 12.71
C CYS A 274 -6.06 18.91 12.76
N LEU A 275 -5.40 17.76 12.90
CA LEU A 275 -3.94 17.63 12.86
C LEU A 275 -3.36 18.27 11.58
N ALA A 276 -4.02 18.09 10.44
CA ALA A 276 -3.62 18.68 9.15
C ALA A 276 -3.45 20.21 9.23
N THR A 277 -4.29 20.92 10.02
CA THR A 277 -4.21 22.38 10.13
C THR A 277 -3.02 22.90 10.93
N VAL A 278 -2.26 22.01 11.56
CA VAL A 278 -1.12 22.38 12.43
C VAL A 278 0.16 21.61 12.11
N ALA A 279 0.08 20.45 11.46
CA ALA A 279 1.25 19.58 11.25
C ALA A 279 1.45 19.13 9.79
N SER A 280 0.57 19.52 8.84
CA SER A 280 0.81 19.20 7.43
C SER A 280 2.11 19.84 6.93
N ALA A 281 2.70 19.25 5.87
CA ALA A 281 3.90 19.77 5.23
C ALA A 281 3.77 21.24 4.86
N GLU A 282 2.63 21.64 4.29
CA GLU A 282 2.33 23.03 3.94
C GLU A 282 2.41 23.96 5.16
N GLN A 283 1.74 23.60 6.26
CA GLN A 283 1.74 24.41 7.48
C GLN A 283 3.14 24.54 8.11
N VAL A 284 3.94 23.50 8.03
CA VAL A 284 5.31 23.51 8.52
C VAL A 284 6.20 24.38 7.64
N LEU A 285 6.11 24.21 6.32
CA LEU A 285 6.88 25.01 5.35
C LEU A 285 6.55 26.49 5.43
N ASP A 286 5.28 26.86 5.54
CA ASP A 286 4.85 28.27 5.68
C ASP A 286 5.42 28.91 6.95
N ARG A 287 5.30 28.24 8.09
CA ARG A 287 5.87 28.72 9.35
C ARG A 287 7.40 28.82 9.32
N ALA A 288 8.07 27.89 8.61
CA ALA A 288 9.49 27.93 8.38
C ALA A 288 9.92 29.01 7.37
N GLY A 289 8.98 29.68 6.68
CA GLY A 289 9.26 30.67 5.63
C GLY A 289 9.73 30.05 4.33
N LEU A 290 9.33 28.81 4.06
CA LEU A 290 9.68 28.05 2.84
C LEU A 290 8.52 27.94 1.85
N GLY A 291 7.36 28.58 2.09
CA GLY A 291 6.21 28.52 1.19
C GLY A 291 6.55 28.92 -0.25
N HIS A 292 7.16 30.12 -0.44
CA HIS A 292 7.59 30.54 -1.79
C HIS A 292 8.65 29.65 -2.40
N PHE A 293 9.50 29.04 -1.59
CA PHE A 293 10.51 28.08 -2.10
C PHE A 293 9.80 26.81 -2.62
N ALA A 294 8.78 26.34 -1.93
CA ALA A 294 7.95 25.21 -2.35
C ALA A 294 7.18 25.48 -3.65
N GLU A 295 6.64 26.69 -3.82
CA GLU A 295 5.98 27.11 -5.06
C GLU A 295 6.95 27.11 -6.26
N ALA A 296 8.19 27.54 -6.05
CA ALA A 296 9.18 27.66 -7.10
C ALA A 296 9.92 26.36 -7.44
N ASN A 297 10.12 25.46 -6.48
CA ASN A 297 11.02 24.32 -6.60
C ASN A 297 10.34 22.95 -6.38
N GLY A 298 9.06 22.95 -6.03
CA GLY A 298 8.32 21.75 -5.63
C GLY A 298 8.35 21.49 -4.13
N ARG A 299 7.38 20.70 -3.68
CA ARG A 299 7.17 20.43 -2.26
C ARG A 299 8.29 19.55 -1.68
N LEU A 300 8.71 18.51 -2.41
CA LEU A 300 9.77 17.62 -1.94
C LEU A 300 11.09 18.36 -1.75
N ALA A 301 11.46 19.23 -2.69
CA ALA A 301 12.66 20.06 -2.57
C ALA A 301 12.58 21.00 -1.34
N ALA A 302 11.41 21.55 -1.06
CA ALA A 302 11.21 22.40 0.11
C ALA A 302 11.29 21.64 1.44
N LEU A 303 10.84 20.39 1.48
CA LEU A 303 10.97 19.52 2.66
C LEU A 303 12.43 19.11 2.90
N GLU A 304 13.18 18.84 1.85
CA GLU A 304 14.65 18.61 1.94
C GLU A 304 15.37 19.86 2.49
N GLU A 305 15.02 21.04 1.97
CA GLU A 305 15.56 22.31 2.48
C GLU A 305 15.18 22.57 3.93
N LEU A 306 13.94 22.25 4.34
CA LEU A 306 13.50 22.34 5.74
C LEU A 306 14.38 21.49 6.65
N VAL A 307 14.60 20.23 6.28
CA VAL A 307 15.42 19.31 7.09
C VAL A 307 16.88 19.80 7.14
N ALA A 308 17.44 20.25 6.01
CA ALA A 308 18.78 20.81 5.97
C ALA A 308 18.93 22.03 6.88
N ARG A 309 17.92 22.93 6.92
CA ARG A 309 17.92 24.08 7.85
C ARG A 309 17.83 23.66 9.31
N ILE A 310 17.04 22.63 9.61
CA ILE A 310 16.96 22.08 10.98
C ILE A 310 18.33 21.53 11.41
N GLU A 311 19.04 20.81 10.52
CA GLU A 311 20.36 20.22 10.78
C GLU A 311 21.43 21.29 11.06
N VAL A 312 21.35 22.47 10.43
CA VAL A 312 22.25 23.59 10.69
C VAL A 312 21.76 24.53 11.78
N SER A 313 20.74 24.11 12.53
CA SER A 313 20.16 24.83 13.69
C SER A 313 19.54 26.19 13.34
N ASP A 314 18.85 26.27 12.18
CA ASP A 314 18.00 27.43 11.88
C ASP A 314 16.81 27.46 12.87
N ASP A 315 16.73 28.50 13.67
CA ASP A 315 15.75 28.60 14.76
C ASP A 315 14.31 28.56 14.25
N ARG A 316 14.02 29.20 13.11
CA ARG A 316 12.67 29.27 12.55
C ARG A 316 12.22 27.92 12.01
N ALA A 317 13.07 27.23 11.26
CA ALA A 317 12.82 25.91 10.76
C ALA A 317 12.63 24.90 11.90
N ARG A 318 13.54 24.94 12.89
CA ARG A 318 13.48 24.09 14.08
C ARG A 318 12.22 24.31 14.90
N TRP A 319 11.85 25.57 15.17
CA TRP A 319 10.64 25.88 15.92
C TRP A 319 9.39 25.40 15.18
N SER A 320 9.31 25.66 13.86
CA SER A 320 8.18 25.23 13.04
C SER A 320 7.97 23.71 13.12
N TRP A 321 9.06 22.96 13.04
CA TRP A 321 9.02 21.51 13.16
C TRP A 321 8.61 21.02 14.54
N LEU A 322 9.23 21.56 15.60
CA LEU A 322 8.94 21.15 16.99
C LEU A 322 7.48 21.40 17.37
N ASP A 323 6.87 22.49 16.85
CA ASP A 323 5.44 22.72 17.04
C ASP A 323 4.60 21.63 16.34
N ALA A 324 4.96 21.25 15.11
CA ALA A 324 4.29 20.14 14.43
C ALA A 324 4.48 18.80 15.15
N ALA A 325 5.71 18.48 15.56
CA ALA A 325 6.04 17.25 16.31
C ALA A 325 5.23 17.14 17.61
N ARG A 326 4.99 18.25 18.30
CA ARG A 326 4.12 18.30 19.48
C ARG A 326 2.68 17.86 19.16
N TRP A 327 2.12 18.33 18.05
CA TRP A 327 0.77 17.97 17.65
C TRP A 327 0.68 16.55 17.13
N ILE A 328 1.70 16.06 16.43
CA ILE A 328 1.83 14.65 16.04
C ILE A 328 1.87 13.76 17.27
N GLY A 329 2.71 14.10 18.25
CA GLY A 329 2.77 13.40 19.54
C GLY A 329 1.42 13.39 20.26
N ARG A 330 0.67 14.51 20.23
CA ARG A 330 -0.69 14.57 20.78
C ARG A 330 -1.67 13.65 20.04
N ALA A 331 -1.63 13.60 18.72
CA ALA A 331 -2.46 12.70 17.93
C ALA A 331 -2.14 11.23 18.24
N LEU A 332 -0.86 10.88 18.36
CA LEU A 332 -0.43 9.55 18.76
C LEU A 332 -0.95 9.15 20.16
N GLN A 333 -0.96 10.08 21.12
CA GLN A 333 -1.52 9.83 22.46
C GLN A 333 -3.03 9.52 22.43
N LEU A 334 -3.76 10.05 21.44
CA LEU A 334 -5.18 9.77 21.28
C LEU A 334 -5.44 8.39 20.64
N VAL A 335 -4.60 7.98 19.71
CA VAL A 335 -4.82 6.79 18.87
C VAL A 335 -4.17 5.54 19.43
N THR A 336 -2.95 5.62 19.96
CA THR A 336 -2.22 4.43 20.42
C THR A 336 -2.93 3.64 21.51
N PRO A 337 -3.65 4.24 22.49
CA PRO A 337 -4.40 3.46 23.47
C PRO A 337 -5.61 2.71 22.89
N THR A 338 -6.08 3.11 21.71
CA THR A 338 -7.26 2.49 21.06
C THR A 338 -6.84 1.41 20.06
N VAL A 339 -5.74 1.66 19.34
CA VAL A 339 -5.23 0.74 18.30
C VAL A 339 -4.30 -0.30 18.90
N ASP A 340 -3.61 0.05 20.01
CA ASP A 340 -2.62 -0.79 20.72
C ASP A 340 -1.54 -1.39 19.80
N PRO A 341 -0.83 -0.55 18.98
CA PRO A 341 0.20 -1.05 18.08
C PRO A 341 1.47 -1.39 18.87
N ALA A 342 2.19 -2.42 18.45
CA ALA A 342 3.52 -2.74 18.99
C ALA A 342 4.56 -1.70 18.57
N ILE A 343 4.39 -1.11 17.38
CA ILE A 343 5.27 -0.09 16.82
C ILE A 343 4.49 0.98 16.06
N VAL A 344 4.95 2.23 16.15
CA VAL A 344 4.58 3.32 15.25
C VAL A 344 5.73 3.55 14.29
N VAL A 345 5.50 3.37 13.00
CA VAL A 345 6.49 3.59 11.93
C VAL A 345 6.25 4.95 11.29
N ILE A 346 7.25 5.78 11.26
CA ILE A 346 7.20 7.15 10.73
C ILE A 346 7.88 7.19 9.37
N GLY A 347 7.12 7.47 8.32
CA GLY A 347 7.56 7.59 6.93
C GLY A 347 7.66 9.03 6.45
N GLY A 348 8.02 9.18 5.17
CA GLY A 348 8.22 10.47 4.55
C GLY A 348 9.33 11.29 5.20
N TYR A 349 9.31 12.62 5.03
CA TYR A 349 10.34 13.49 5.64
C TYR A 349 10.37 13.42 7.17
N TRP A 350 9.25 13.05 7.80
CA TRP A 350 9.18 12.87 9.25
C TRP A 350 10.13 11.78 9.76
N SER A 351 10.48 10.80 8.93
CA SER A 351 11.40 9.71 9.32
C SER A 351 12.78 10.22 9.77
N ARG A 352 13.25 11.33 9.18
CA ARG A 352 14.51 11.98 9.55
C ARG A 352 14.44 12.75 10.87
N LEU A 353 13.23 13.02 11.35
CA LEU A 353 12.95 13.85 12.54
C LEU A 353 12.16 13.04 13.59
N VAL A 354 12.23 11.73 13.54
CA VAL A 354 11.46 10.80 14.37
C VAL A 354 11.70 10.97 15.87
N ASP A 355 12.91 11.33 16.28
CA ASP A 355 13.28 11.51 17.69
C ASP A 355 12.49 12.63 18.37
N ASP A 356 12.14 13.69 17.63
CA ASP A 356 11.31 14.78 18.14
C ASP A 356 9.86 14.33 18.34
N VAL A 357 9.35 13.48 17.44
CA VAL A 357 8.01 12.88 17.55
C VAL A 357 7.95 11.94 18.76
N ASP A 358 8.96 11.07 18.95
CA ASP A 358 9.05 10.18 20.10
C ASP A 358 9.14 10.98 21.42
N THR A 359 9.95 12.02 21.45
CA THR A 359 10.07 12.93 22.59
C THR A 359 8.72 13.58 22.92
N ALA A 360 8.03 14.13 21.93
CA ALA A 360 6.73 14.77 22.11
C ALA A 360 5.65 13.78 22.56
N TYR A 361 5.64 12.57 22.01
CA TYR A 361 4.74 11.50 22.43
C TYR A 361 4.97 11.11 23.90
N ARG A 362 6.22 10.89 24.29
CA ARG A 362 6.58 10.48 25.66
C ARG A 362 6.36 11.57 26.71
N ALA A 363 6.43 12.82 26.34
CA ALA A 363 6.28 13.95 27.26
C ALA A 363 4.91 13.97 27.99
N ASN A 364 3.87 13.43 27.36
CA ASN A 364 2.50 13.46 27.91
C ASN A 364 1.72 12.15 27.65
N ARG A 365 2.42 11.03 27.66
CA ARG A 365 1.81 9.71 27.42
C ARG A 365 0.87 9.27 28.55
N PRO A 366 -0.18 8.52 28.26
CA PRO A 366 -0.99 7.91 29.31
C PRO A 366 -0.20 6.83 30.03
N THR A 367 -0.31 6.80 31.38
CA THR A 367 0.18 5.71 32.21
C THR A 367 -0.99 4.89 32.67
N LEU A 368 -1.08 3.64 32.22
CA LEU A 368 -2.12 2.71 32.64
C LEU A 368 -1.68 1.98 33.91
N GLY A 369 -2.64 1.68 34.82
CA GLY A 369 -2.37 0.93 36.04
C GLY A 369 -1.37 1.56 37.01
N GLY A 370 -1.29 2.90 37.09
CA GLY A 370 -0.33 3.60 37.95
C GLY A 370 1.14 3.39 37.55
N GLY A 371 1.41 3.08 36.29
CA GLY A 371 2.73 2.80 35.78
C GLY A 371 3.18 1.34 35.89
N ALA A 372 2.36 0.44 36.42
CA ALA A 372 2.68 -0.98 36.54
C ALA A 372 2.61 -1.73 35.18
N LEU A 373 1.80 -1.23 34.25
CA LEU A 373 1.70 -1.71 32.88
C LEU A 373 1.92 -0.55 31.92
N VAL A 374 3.17 -0.27 31.62
CA VAL A 374 3.53 0.72 30.60
C VAL A 374 3.70 0.01 29.28
N VAL A 375 2.58 -0.21 28.58
CA VAL A 375 2.62 -0.63 27.18
C VAL A 375 2.76 0.64 26.35
N ILE A 376 3.95 0.88 25.82
CA ILE A 376 4.26 2.02 24.96
C ILE A 376 4.76 1.45 23.66
N PRO A 377 4.13 1.76 22.52
CA PRO A 377 4.70 1.39 21.24
C PRO A 377 6.09 2.01 21.10
N SER A 378 7.00 1.29 20.48
CA SER A 378 8.22 1.89 19.97
C SER A 378 7.87 2.83 18.81
N ILE A 379 8.58 3.94 18.67
CA ILE A 379 8.46 4.83 17.51
C ILE A 379 9.77 4.72 16.73
N ALA A 380 9.69 4.41 15.45
CA ALA A 380 10.86 4.18 14.61
C ALA A 380 10.67 4.78 13.21
N PRO A 381 11.76 5.17 12.53
CA PRO A 381 11.70 5.58 11.14
C PRO A 381 11.36 4.38 10.24
N ALA A 382 10.68 4.63 9.12
CA ALA A 382 10.44 3.67 8.06
C ALA A 382 11.76 3.08 7.54
N ARG A 383 11.76 1.78 7.22
CA ARG A 383 12.95 1.04 6.76
C ARG A 383 12.97 0.80 5.26
N VAL A 384 11.80 0.57 4.67
CA VAL A 384 11.67 0.35 3.22
C VAL A 384 11.90 1.66 2.44
N GLY A 385 11.61 2.80 3.06
CA GLY A 385 11.90 4.11 2.49
C GLY A 385 10.85 4.60 1.50
N THR A 386 11.27 5.39 0.51
CA THR A 386 10.37 6.10 -0.43
C THR A 386 9.56 5.16 -1.33
N ASP A 387 10.04 3.95 -1.59
CA ASP A 387 9.36 2.96 -2.43
C ASP A 387 8.43 2.00 -1.65
N ALA A 388 8.23 2.24 -0.35
CA ALA A 388 7.41 1.37 0.50
C ALA A 388 6.01 1.13 -0.08
N ALA A 389 5.36 2.16 -0.62
CA ALA A 389 4.05 2.04 -1.23
C ALA A 389 4.06 1.11 -2.47
N PHE A 390 5.08 1.22 -3.32
CA PHE A 390 5.22 0.33 -4.49
C PHE A 390 5.48 -1.11 -4.08
N HIS A 391 6.38 -1.35 -3.12
CA HIS A 391 6.66 -2.68 -2.60
C HIS A 391 5.42 -3.33 -1.98
N GLY A 392 4.70 -2.59 -1.16
CA GLY A 392 3.48 -3.08 -0.53
C GLY A 392 2.36 -3.34 -1.53
N ALA A 393 2.16 -2.45 -2.51
CA ALA A 393 1.16 -2.65 -3.55
C ALA A 393 1.42 -3.89 -4.39
N ARG A 394 2.66 -4.13 -4.81
CA ARG A 394 3.08 -5.34 -5.56
C ARG A 394 2.78 -6.59 -4.75
N ARG A 395 3.12 -6.59 -3.45
CA ARG A 395 2.84 -7.71 -2.58
C ARG A 395 1.33 -7.94 -2.44
N ARG A 396 0.55 -6.90 -2.18
CA ARG A 396 -0.90 -7.01 -2.06
C ARG A 396 -1.58 -7.47 -3.36
N ALA A 397 -1.09 -7.00 -4.51
CA ALA A 397 -1.53 -7.49 -5.83
C ALA A 397 -1.25 -9.00 -5.96
N ARG A 398 -0.04 -9.44 -5.60
CA ARG A 398 0.33 -10.85 -5.57
C ARG A 398 -0.56 -11.68 -4.63
N ASP A 399 -0.80 -11.17 -3.42
CA ASP A 399 -1.64 -11.85 -2.42
C ASP A 399 -3.08 -12.03 -2.93
N ARG A 400 -3.62 -11.03 -3.66
CA ARG A 400 -4.92 -11.16 -4.36
C ARG A 400 -4.91 -12.26 -5.41
N LEU A 401 -3.89 -12.30 -6.26
CA LEU A 401 -3.75 -13.31 -7.31
C LEU A 401 -3.61 -14.72 -6.73
N VAL A 402 -2.82 -14.87 -5.68
CA VAL A 402 -2.61 -16.16 -4.99
C VAL A 402 -3.87 -16.60 -4.23
N ALA A 403 -4.63 -15.66 -3.64
CA ALA A 403 -5.89 -15.95 -2.95
C ALA A 403 -7.01 -16.41 -3.90
N GLU A 404 -6.93 -16.01 -5.17
CA GLU A 404 -7.86 -16.40 -6.24
C GLU A 404 -7.10 -17.08 -7.40
N PRO A 405 -6.66 -18.34 -7.24
CA PRO A 405 -5.77 -19.01 -8.18
C PRO A 405 -6.28 -19.06 -9.63
N LEU A 406 -7.58 -18.95 -9.84
CA LEU A 406 -8.15 -18.89 -11.20
C LEU A 406 -7.76 -17.61 -11.95
N LEU A 407 -7.38 -16.53 -11.26
CA LEU A 407 -6.81 -15.34 -11.88
C LEU A 407 -5.41 -15.59 -12.44
N LEU A 408 -4.75 -16.68 -12.01
CA LEU A 408 -3.47 -17.14 -12.50
C LEU A 408 -3.59 -18.21 -13.61
N ALA A 409 -4.80 -18.53 -14.05
CA ALA A 409 -5.01 -19.43 -15.19
C ALA A 409 -4.67 -18.67 -16.48
N GLY A 410 -3.68 -19.21 -17.22
CA GLY A 410 -3.21 -18.64 -18.49
C GLY A 410 -4.08 -19.02 -19.69
#